data_bdefa7261efe02ba53df83161022a9cb
#
_entry.id   bdefa7261efe02ba53df83161022a9cb
#
_cell.length_a   1.000
_cell.length_b   1.000
_cell.length_c   1.000
_cell.angle_alpha   90.00
_cell.angle_beta   90.00
_cell.angle_gamma   90.00
#
_symmetry.space_group_name_H-M   'P 1'
#
loop_
_entity.id
_entity.type
_entity.pdbx_description
1 polymer ?
#
loop_
_entity_poly.entity_id
_entity_poly.type
_entity_poly.pdbx_seq_one_letter_code
_entity_poly.pdbx_strand_id
1 'polypeptide(L)'
;MAKKIRLAYTAAALIPLSVLAAACGSSSPSPSSSGSSSPAAAAMVGSALPTSPSKTAETITETGSSLLYPLMGTWTSAYQKQFINSAGAPLVTIETGSTGSGTGITDASTGTINIGASDAYLSSSDMQTYPSMENIALAISAQQINYNLPTVKTPLKLDGTVLTEIYTGKITKWNDSAIAALNPGVSLPDLTIVPLHRADSSGDTFLFTSYLNAQDSSGWSSSNVGTSISWPNVSGALAETGNGGMVTGCAATKGCIAYIGISYLSKTQAAGLGQAVLKNGAGQYEAPTSATISAEANALTGKTPANETLSMIDANASGGYPIVNYEYAIVSKKQMNGIAAEDIRAFLYWCVHTGQSGTNYLDAVDFQPLPSSVVTLSDNQIAKIGA
;
A
#
# COMPACT_ATOMS: atom_id res chain seq x y z
N MET A 1 -9.15 -42.39 37.12
CA MET A 1 -9.09 -43.65 36.33
C MET A 1 -8.49 -43.34 34.97
N ALA A 2 -7.32 -43.87 34.76
CA ALA A 2 -6.52 -43.63 33.55
C ALA A 2 -6.94 -44.59 32.43
N LYS A 3 -6.88 -44.10 31.15
CA LYS A 3 -6.58 -45.00 30.04
C LYS A 3 -5.76 -44.26 28.99
N LYS A 4 -4.46 -44.57 29.02
CA LYS A 4 -3.51 -44.32 27.94
C LYS A 4 -3.77 -45.35 26.85
N ILE A 5 -3.83 -44.91 25.58
CA ILE A 5 -3.65 -45.84 24.45
C ILE A 5 -2.46 -45.30 23.66
N ARG A 6 -1.40 -46.10 23.64
CA ARG A 6 -0.25 -46.03 22.73
C ARG A 6 -0.61 -46.87 21.52
N LEU A 7 -0.30 -46.41 20.33
CA LEU A 7 -0.09 -47.30 19.18
C LEU A 7 1.14 -46.89 18.38
N ALA A 8 1.81 -47.96 18.00
CA ALA A 8 3.20 -48.03 17.61
C ALA A 8 3.47 -47.77 16.14
N TYR A 9 4.72 -47.43 15.91
CA TYR A 9 5.39 -47.40 14.61
C TYR A 9 5.52 -48.77 13.97
N THR A 10 5.45 -48.85 12.63
CA THR A 10 6.16 -49.85 11.85
C THR A 10 6.77 -49.24 10.59
N ALA A 11 8.07 -49.39 10.49
CA ALA A 11 8.91 -49.13 9.34
C ALA A 11 9.15 -50.40 8.54
N ALA A 12 9.30 -50.28 7.22
CA ALA A 12 10.04 -51.20 6.33
C ALA A 12 10.18 -50.52 5.00
N ALA A 13 11.25 -50.13 4.46
CA ALA A 13 12.56 -50.66 4.07
C ALA A 13 12.57 -51.50 2.78
N LEU A 14 13.47 -51.01 1.84
CA LEU A 14 14.31 -51.74 0.88
C LEU A 14 13.88 -51.92 -0.58
N ILE A 15 14.56 -51.16 -1.46
CA ILE A 15 15.42 -51.29 -2.67
C ILE A 15 15.49 -52.71 -3.28
N PRO A 16 15.67 -52.97 -4.66
CA PRO A 16 16.92 -52.68 -5.33
C PRO A 16 16.84 -52.27 -6.85
N LEU A 17 17.74 -51.48 -7.29
CA LEU A 17 18.86 -51.56 -8.24
C LEU A 17 18.81 -52.64 -9.34
N SER A 18 18.89 -52.23 -10.62
CA SER A 18 19.47 -53.00 -11.70
C SER A 18 20.08 -52.10 -12.79
N VAL A 19 21.33 -52.37 -13.09
CA VAL A 19 22.24 -51.80 -14.05
C VAL A 19 22.26 -52.67 -15.34
N LEU A 20 22.55 -52.10 -16.50
CA LEU A 20 23.41 -52.53 -17.62
C LEU A 20 22.99 -51.81 -18.90
N ALA A 21 23.76 -51.07 -19.53
CA ALA A 21 25.08 -51.10 -20.20
C ALA A 21 24.97 -51.12 -21.73
N ALA A 22 25.55 -50.08 -22.29
CA ALA A 22 26.41 -49.95 -23.44
C ALA A 22 26.01 -50.43 -24.85
N ALA A 23 26.11 -49.51 -25.83
CA ALA A 23 26.95 -49.75 -27.02
C ALA A 23 27.22 -48.46 -27.81
N CYS A 24 28.46 -48.32 -28.25
CA CYS A 24 29.07 -47.23 -28.98
C CYS A 24 28.59 -47.08 -30.42
N GLY A 25 28.68 -45.85 -30.95
CA GLY A 25 28.57 -45.58 -32.38
C GLY A 25 29.02 -44.15 -32.68
N SER A 26 30.28 -44.00 -33.07
CA SER A 26 30.96 -42.76 -33.49
C SER A 26 30.53 -42.30 -34.86
N SER A 27 30.22 -40.99 -35.03
CA SER A 27 30.59 -40.19 -36.19
C SER A 27 30.26 -38.73 -36.00
N SER A 28 31.28 -37.88 -35.89
CA SER A 28 31.16 -36.43 -36.11
C SER A 28 31.13 -36.13 -37.60
N PRO A 29 30.48 -35.04 -38.07
CA PRO A 29 31.20 -33.78 -38.20
C PRO A 29 30.42 -32.52 -37.82
N SER A 30 31.18 -31.47 -37.54
CA SER A 30 30.87 -30.08 -37.19
C SER A 30 30.23 -29.27 -38.34
N PRO A 31 30.03 -27.91 -38.15
CA PRO A 31 29.13 -27.21 -37.26
C PRO A 31 28.12 -26.33 -38.05
N SER A 32 26.99 -26.05 -37.51
CA SER A 32 26.16 -24.96 -38.05
C SER A 32 25.43 -24.25 -36.91
N SER A 33 25.74 -22.98 -36.81
CA SER A 33 25.04 -21.81 -36.28
C SER A 33 24.07 -22.06 -35.14
N SER A 34 24.50 -21.64 -33.96
CA SER A 34 23.71 -21.34 -32.80
C SER A 34 22.66 -20.24 -33.08
N GLY A 35 21.43 -20.62 -33.34
CA GLY A 35 20.29 -19.76 -33.20
C GLY A 35 19.87 -19.71 -31.72
N SER A 36 20.21 -18.64 -31.03
CA SER A 36 19.69 -18.32 -29.73
C SER A 36 18.18 -18.03 -29.87
N SER A 37 17.37 -19.02 -29.59
CA SER A 37 15.94 -18.79 -29.41
C SER A 37 15.73 -18.25 -27.99
N SER A 38 15.72 -16.92 -27.86
CA SER A 38 15.01 -16.26 -26.76
C SER A 38 13.57 -16.80 -26.73
N PRO A 39 13.02 -17.14 -25.55
CA PRO A 39 11.60 -17.39 -25.47
C PRO A 39 10.90 -16.08 -25.86
N ALA A 40 10.27 -16.06 -27.02
CA ALA A 40 9.33 -15.02 -27.39
C ALA A 40 8.26 -15.00 -26.30
N ALA A 41 8.25 -13.91 -25.53
CA ALA A 41 7.09 -13.57 -24.72
C ALA A 41 5.92 -13.58 -25.70
N ALA A 42 4.98 -14.48 -25.47
CA ALA A 42 3.72 -14.50 -26.22
C ALA A 42 3.07 -13.15 -25.96
N ALA A 43 3.15 -12.26 -26.93
CA ALA A 43 2.36 -11.05 -26.95
C ALA A 43 0.90 -11.51 -26.93
N MET A 44 0.26 -11.35 -25.78
CA MET A 44 -1.19 -11.41 -25.70
C MET A 44 -1.67 -10.28 -26.61
N VAL A 45 -2.31 -10.63 -27.71
CA VAL A 45 -3.04 -9.69 -28.56
C VAL A 45 -4.26 -9.27 -27.73
N GLY A 46 -4.02 -8.36 -26.79
CA GLY A 46 -5.05 -7.75 -25.98
C GLY A 46 -5.84 -6.79 -26.86
N SER A 47 -7.16 -6.90 -26.87
CA SER A 47 -8.02 -5.78 -27.25
C SER A 47 -7.50 -4.52 -26.58
N ALA A 48 -7.36 -3.44 -27.35
CA ALA A 48 -6.96 -2.14 -26.79
C ALA A 48 -7.87 -1.81 -25.60
N LEU A 49 -7.27 -1.31 -24.50
CA LEU A 49 -8.04 -0.92 -23.33
C LEU A 49 -9.05 0.18 -23.70
N PRO A 50 -10.28 0.15 -23.16
CA PRO A 50 -11.27 1.18 -23.45
C PRO A 50 -10.81 2.52 -22.88
N THR A 51 -10.84 3.57 -23.71
CA THR A 51 -10.47 4.95 -23.35
C THR A 51 -11.68 5.79 -22.92
N SER A 52 -12.87 5.21 -22.97
CA SER A 52 -14.14 5.83 -22.55
C SER A 52 -15.07 4.75 -21.99
N PRO A 53 -16.00 5.12 -21.09
CA PRO A 53 -16.97 4.18 -20.57
C PRO A 53 -17.95 3.72 -21.66
N SER A 54 -18.69 2.67 -21.38
CA SER A 54 -19.81 2.20 -22.18
C SER A 54 -20.86 3.31 -22.33
N LYS A 55 -21.77 3.14 -23.29
CA LYS A 55 -22.90 4.08 -23.46
C LYS A 55 -24.13 3.67 -22.64
N THR A 56 -24.01 2.62 -21.86
CA THR A 56 -25.07 2.12 -20.97
C THR A 56 -24.78 2.65 -19.56
N ALA A 57 -25.74 3.35 -18.98
CA ALA A 57 -25.59 3.89 -17.64
C ALA A 57 -25.44 2.76 -16.61
N GLU A 58 -24.30 2.72 -15.95
CA GLU A 58 -23.98 1.79 -14.85
C GLU A 58 -23.56 2.59 -13.62
N THR A 59 -23.66 1.97 -12.45
CA THR A 59 -23.09 2.48 -11.21
C THR A 59 -21.95 1.55 -10.79
N ILE A 60 -20.76 2.13 -10.64
CA ILE A 60 -19.58 1.48 -10.07
C ILE A 60 -19.44 1.95 -8.63
N THR A 61 -19.32 0.99 -7.72
CA THR A 61 -19.07 1.26 -6.30
C THR A 61 -17.59 1.06 -5.98
N GLU A 62 -17.00 2.05 -5.33
CA GLU A 62 -15.63 2.04 -4.83
C GLU A 62 -15.63 2.43 -3.36
N THR A 63 -14.87 1.73 -2.53
CA THR A 63 -14.58 2.17 -1.16
C THR A 63 -13.31 1.52 -0.63
N GLY A 64 -12.77 2.08 0.45
CA GLY A 64 -11.60 1.51 1.13
C GLY A 64 -10.70 2.57 1.74
N SER A 65 -9.50 2.73 1.18
CA SER A 65 -8.46 3.61 1.71
C SER A 65 -8.94 5.04 1.96
N SER A 66 -8.77 5.50 3.19
CA SER A 66 -8.98 6.92 3.53
C SER A 66 -7.81 7.80 3.10
N LEU A 67 -6.64 7.22 2.80
CA LEU A 67 -5.48 7.93 2.24
C LEU A 67 -5.72 8.25 0.75
N LEU A 68 -6.21 7.28 -0.05
CA LEU A 68 -6.55 7.45 -1.46
C LEU A 68 -7.84 8.28 -1.68
N TYR A 69 -8.78 8.24 -0.74
CA TYR A 69 -10.11 8.81 -0.89
C TYR A 69 -10.17 10.26 -1.41
N PRO A 70 -9.32 11.21 -0.95
CA PRO A 70 -9.33 12.57 -1.50
C PRO A 70 -9.00 12.64 -2.99
N LEU A 71 -8.05 11.81 -3.47
CA LEU A 71 -7.70 11.73 -4.87
C LEU A 71 -8.81 11.03 -5.67
N MET A 72 -9.36 9.95 -5.15
CA MET A 72 -10.46 9.21 -5.79
C MET A 72 -11.68 10.11 -6.00
N GLY A 73 -12.06 10.93 -5.02
CA GLY A 73 -13.13 11.91 -5.15
C GLY A 73 -12.87 12.96 -6.25
N THR A 74 -11.62 13.39 -6.40
CA THR A 74 -11.21 14.32 -7.47
C THR A 74 -11.26 13.63 -8.84
N TRP A 75 -10.73 12.43 -8.96
CA TRP A 75 -10.73 11.64 -10.19
C TRP A 75 -12.12 11.30 -10.67
N THR A 76 -12.98 10.79 -9.80
CA THR A 76 -14.36 10.43 -10.15
C THR A 76 -15.16 11.63 -10.61
N SER A 77 -15.01 12.77 -9.92
CA SER A 77 -15.65 14.03 -10.33
C SER A 77 -15.17 14.48 -11.73
N ALA A 78 -13.88 14.40 -12.01
CA ALA A 78 -13.31 14.79 -13.30
C ALA A 78 -13.74 13.83 -14.41
N TYR A 79 -13.67 12.52 -14.17
CA TYR A 79 -14.05 11.48 -15.10
C TYR A 79 -15.52 11.57 -15.49
N GLN A 80 -16.43 11.70 -14.53
CA GLN A 80 -17.86 11.82 -14.77
C GLN A 80 -18.23 13.12 -15.52
N LYS A 81 -17.49 14.22 -15.33
CA LYS A 81 -17.66 15.46 -16.09
C LYS A 81 -17.14 15.35 -17.53
N GLN A 82 -16.10 14.54 -17.75
CA GLN A 82 -15.52 14.34 -19.08
C GLN A 82 -16.43 13.46 -19.96
N PHE A 83 -17.07 12.45 -19.40
CA PHE A 83 -17.87 11.47 -20.11
C PHE A 83 -19.36 11.60 -19.80
N ILE A 84 -20.02 12.48 -20.58
CA ILE A 84 -21.44 12.80 -20.45
C ILE A 84 -22.22 12.32 -21.68
N ASN A 85 -23.51 12.01 -21.50
CA ASN A 85 -24.43 11.72 -22.59
C ASN A 85 -24.98 13.03 -23.22
N SER A 86 -25.83 12.89 -24.24
CA SER A 86 -26.43 14.05 -24.93
C SER A 86 -27.33 14.92 -24.05
N ALA A 87 -27.78 14.40 -22.91
CA ALA A 87 -28.57 15.15 -21.92
C ALA A 87 -27.69 15.83 -20.85
N GLY A 88 -26.37 15.67 -20.91
CA GLY A 88 -25.42 16.25 -19.96
C GLY A 88 -25.27 15.43 -18.66
N ALA A 89 -25.84 14.24 -18.59
CA ALA A 89 -25.64 13.32 -17.45
C ALA A 89 -24.39 12.44 -17.64
N PRO A 90 -23.69 12.02 -16.59
CA PRO A 90 -22.58 11.07 -16.70
C PRO A 90 -23.00 9.78 -17.41
N LEU A 91 -22.08 9.23 -18.22
CA LEU A 91 -22.26 7.92 -18.87
C LEU A 91 -22.14 6.78 -17.85
N VAL A 92 -21.33 6.96 -16.80
CA VAL A 92 -21.17 6.04 -15.67
C VAL A 92 -21.20 6.84 -14.38
N THR A 93 -21.87 6.32 -13.36
CA THR A 93 -21.83 6.87 -12.01
C THR A 93 -20.78 6.10 -11.19
N ILE A 94 -19.87 6.80 -10.52
CA ILE A 94 -18.88 6.18 -9.63
C ILE A 94 -19.12 6.73 -8.22
N GLU A 95 -19.56 5.84 -7.33
CA GLU A 95 -19.78 6.14 -5.92
C GLU A 95 -18.51 5.78 -5.13
N THR A 96 -17.96 6.74 -4.39
CA THR A 96 -16.71 6.56 -3.63
C THR A 96 -16.94 6.62 -2.13
N GLY A 97 -16.13 5.88 -1.37
CA GLY A 97 -16.18 5.86 0.09
C GLY A 97 -14.81 5.68 0.74
N SER A 98 -14.76 5.79 2.07
CA SER A 98 -13.53 5.64 2.86
C SER A 98 -13.77 4.78 4.10
N THR A 99 -13.87 3.47 3.90
CA THR A 99 -14.20 2.48 4.94
C THR A 99 -12.97 1.80 5.56
N GLY A 100 -11.77 2.12 5.07
CA GLY A 100 -10.50 1.49 5.41
C GLY A 100 -10.11 0.41 4.41
N SER A 101 -8.80 0.30 4.15
CA SER A 101 -8.23 -0.59 3.12
C SER A 101 -8.63 -2.06 3.30
N GLY A 102 -8.65 -2.57 4.53
CA GLY A 102 -9.03 -3.96 4.79
C GLY A 102 -10.50 -4.23 4.46
N THR A 103 -11.41 -3.27 4.70
CA THR A 103 -12.81 -3.36 4.26
C THR A 103 -12.88 -3.32 2.74
N GLY A 104 -12.17 -2.40 2.08
CA GLY A 104 -12.09 -2.33 0.62
C GLY A 104 -11.62 -3.64 -0.02
N ILE A 105 -10.55 -4.26 0.52
CA ILE A 105 -10.05 -5.57 0.07
C ILE A 105 -11.14 -6.64 0.24
N THR A 106 -11.77 -6.73 1.42
CA THR A 106 -12.78 -7.74 1.73
C THR A 106 -14.01 -7.60 0.84
N ASP A 107 -14.55 -6.39 0.72
CA ASP A 107 -15.78 -6.12 -0.03
C ASP A 107 -15.58 -6.33 -1.53
N ALA A 108 -14.43 -5.93 -2.10
CA ALA A 108 -14.10 -6.24 -3.48
C ALA A 108 -13.89 -7.75 -3.71
N SER A 109 -13.25 -8.45 -2.76
CA SER A 109 -12.98 -9.89 -2.86
C SER A 109 -14.25 -10.73 -2.78
N THR A 110 -15.28 -10.26 -2.08
CA THR A 110 -16.60 -10.90 -1.95
C THR A 110 -17.61 -10.43 -3.03
N GLY A 111 -17.22 -9.46 -3.87
CA GLY A 111 -18.10 -8.91 -4.91
C GLY A 111 -19.19 -7.98 -4.38
N THR A 112 -19.05 -7.47 -3.16
CA THR A 112 -19.97 -6.49 -2.56
C THR A 112 -19.83 -5.12 -3.23
N ILE A 113 -18.60 -4.78 -3.66
CA ILE A 113 -18.25 -3.58 -4.41
C ILE A 113 -17.43 -3.96 -5.66
N ASN A 114 -17.33 -3.01 -6.59
CA ASN A 114 -16.58 -3.23 -7.85
C ASN A 114 -15.08 -2.99 -7.68
N ILE A 115 -14.68 -1.97 -6.90
CA ILE A 115 -13.29 -1.55 -6.72
C ILE A 115 -13.03 -1.35 -5.23
N GLY A 116 -12.08 -2.09 -4.68
CA GLY A 116 -11.55 -1.83 -3.34
C GLY A 116 -10.36 -0.88 -3.41
N ALA A 117 -10.40 0.25 -2.71
CA ALA A 117 -9.24 1.12 -2.55
C ALA A 117 -8.35 0.64 -1.40
N SER A 118 -7.03 0.60 -1.59
CA SER A 118 -6.13 0.11 -0.55
C SER A 118 -4.72 0.70 -0.63
N ASP A 119 -4.14 1.05 0.53
CA ASP A 119 -2.73 1.40 0.68
C ASP A 119 -1.86 0.15 0.82
N ALA A 120 -2.49 -0.99 1.09
CA ALA A 120 -1.84 -2.30 1.19
C ALA A 120 -2.17 -3.14 -0.05
N TYR A 121 -1.18 -3.82 -0.61
CA TYR A 121 -1.41 -4.84 -1.63
C TYR A 121 -2.05 -6.10 -1.02
N LEU A 122 -2.67 -6.93 -1.85
CA LEU A 122 -3.17 -8.24 -1.44
C LEU A 122 -2.06 -9.09 -0.87
N SER A 123 -2.26 -9.61 0.33
CA SER A 123 -1.32 -10.55 0.94
C SER A 123 -1.27 -11.88 0.16
N SER A 124 -0.25 -12.69 0.41
CA SER A 124 -0.18 -14.04 -0.16
C SER A 124 -1.38 -14.89 0.24
N SER A 125 -1.93 -14.67 1.43
CA SER A 125 -3.15 -15.33 1.91
C SER A 125 -4.39 -14.89 1.13
N ASP A 126 -4.52 -13.56 0.87
CA ASP A 126 -5.63 -13.02 0.08
C ASP A 126 -5.60 -13.57 -1.35
N MET A 127 -4.42 -13.57 -1.98
CA MET A 127 -4.25 -14.10 -3.34
C MET A 127 -4.53 -15.60 -3.44
N GLN A 128 -4.27 -16.37 -2.37
CA GLN A 128 -4.62 -17.80 -2.31
C GLN A 128 -6.12 -18.01 -2.13
N THR A 129 -6.75 -17.21 -1.27
CA THR A 129 -8.19 -17.30 -0.97
C THR A 129 -9.04 -16.77 -2.13
N TYR A 130 -8.59 -15.69 -2.76
CA TYR A 130 -9.30 -15.01 -3.83
C TYR A 130 -8.43 -14.87 -5.11
N PRO A 131 -8.16 -15.97 -5.82
CA PRO A 131 -7.21 -15.99 -6.95
C PRO A 131 -7.70 -15.21 -8.18
N SER A 132 -8.94 -14.72 -8.16
CA SER A 132 -9.48 -13.82 -9.18
C SER A 132 -9.14 -12.35 -8.95
N MET A 133 -8.62 -11.99 -7.78
CA MET A 133 -8.31 -10.61 -7.45
C MET A 133 -6.96 -10.16 -8.03
N GLU A 134 -6.90 -8.90 -8.42
CA GLU A 134 -5.68 -8.24 -8.93
C GLU A 134 -5.38 -6.99 -8.10
N ASN A 135 -4.09 -6.71 -7.91
CA ASN A 135 -3.62 -5.40 -7.49
C ASN A 135 -3.39 -4.54 -8.74
N ILE A 136 -3.85 -3.32 -8.74
CA ILE A 136 -3.61 -2.34 -9.81
C ILE A 136 -3.09 -1.08 -9.15
N ALA A 137 -1.80 -0.78 -9.34
CA ALA A 137 -1.20 0.43 -8.82
C ALA A 137 -1.81 1.66 -9.51
N LEU A 138 -2.21 2.66 -8.73
CA LEU A 138 -2.88 3.86 -9.20
C LEU A 138 -2.03 5.13 -9.06
N ALA A 139 -1.27 5.26 -7.99
CA ALA A 139 -0.41 6.40 -7.69
C ALA A 139 0.64 6.00 -6.65
N ILE A 140 1.63 6.86 -6.41
CA ILE A 140 2.58 6.73 -5.31
C ILE A 140 2.18 7.73 -4.23
N SER A 141 2.07 7.26 -2.99
CA SER A 141 1.76 8.07 -1.81
C SER A 141 2.77 7.86 -0.70
N ALA A 142 2.53 8.52 0.43
CA ALA A 142 3.34 8.37 1.64
C ALA A 142 2.47 8.53 2.89
N GLN A 143 3.03 8.12 4.02
CA GLN A 143 2.42 8.34 5.33
C GLN A 143 3.33 9.19 6.20
N GLN A 144 2.79 10.23 6.81
CA GLN A 144 3.48 11.12 7.73
C GLN A 144 3.26 10.72 9.19
N ILE A 145 4.22 11.04 10.07
CA ILE A 145 4.05 10.97 11.52
C ILE A 145 3.85 12.38 12.05
N ASN A 146 2.70 12.61 12.68
CA ASN A 146 2.31 13.91 13.21
C ASN A 146 2.24 13.87 14.73
N TYR A 147 2.41 15.04 15.36
CA TYR A 147 2.33 15.18 16.81
C TYR A 147 1.72 16.53 17.21
N ASN A 148 1.11 16.58 18.40
CA ASN A 148 0.52 17.79 18.97
C ASN A 148 1.37 18.33 20.12
N LEU A 149 2.40 19.10 19.75
CA LEU A 149 3.32 19.78 20.67
C LEU A 149 3.41 21.27 20.32
N PRO A 150 2.48 22.12 20.74
CA PRO A 150 2.41 23.52 20.29
C PRO A 150 3.64 24.36 20.58
N THR A 151 4.43 23.97 21.58
CA THR A 151 5.67 24.67 21.99
C THR A 151 6.90 24.27 21.17
N VAL A 152 6.85 23.14 20.46
CA VAL A 152 7.95 22.64 19.63
C VAL A 152 7.75 23.15 18.22
N LYS A 153 8.69 23.98 17.73
CA LYS A 153 8.60 24.62 16.40
C LYS A 153 9.50 23.98 15.36
N THR A 154 10.50 23.24 15.78
CA THR A 154 11.39 22.48 14.89
C THR A 154 10.82 21.11 14.67
N PRO A 155 10.75 20.60 13.41
CA PRO A 155 10.39 19.23 13.16
C PRO A 155 11.22 18.24 13.97
N LEU A 156 10.58 17.32 14.68
CA LEU A 156 11.26 16.32 15.49
C LEU A 156 11.81 15.20 14.60
N LYS A 157 13.03 14.78 14.90
CA LYS A 157 13.62 13.55 14.39
C LYS A 157 13.09 12.38 15.20
N LEU A 158 12.53 11.40 14.52
CA LEU A 158 12.09 10.13 15.11
C LEU A 158 12.62 8.97 14.24
N ASP A 159 12.82 7.82 14.85
CA ASP A 159 13.17 6.59 14.16
C ASP A 159 12.21 5.45 14.58
N GLY A 160 12.30 4.33 13.88
CA GLY A 160 11.40 3.21 14.14
C GLY A 160 11.58 2.61 15.53
N THR A 161 12.77 2.67 16.12
CA THR A 161 13.01 2.18 17.48
C THR A 161 12.26 3.02 18.50
N VAL A 162 12.41 4.36 18.44
CA VAL A 162 11.69 5.28 19.32
C VAL A 162 10.18 5.17 19.14
N LEU A 163 9.71 5.07 17.89
CA LEU A 163 8.28 4.87 17.60
C LEU A 163 7.78 3.53 18.16
N THR A 164 8.54 2.45 17.99
CA THR A 164 8.23 1.14 18.60
C THR A 164 8.11 1.24 20.11
N GLU A 165 9.04 1.92 20.76
CA GLU A 165 9.01 2.08 22.22
C GLU A 165 7.85 2.96 22.70
N ILE A 166 7.44 3.95 21.93
CA ILE A 166 6.22 4.74 22.18
C ILE A 166 4.97 3.85 22.06
N TYR A 167 4.80 3.14 20.94
CA TYR A 167 3.60 2.32 20.68
C TYR A 167 3.57 1.02 21.47
N THR A 168 4.65 0.66 22.18
CA THR A 168 4.68 -0.43 23.17
C THR A 168 4.61 0.09 24.61
N GLY A 169 4.57 1.41 24.84
CA GLY A 169 4.45 2.03 26.16
C GLY A 169 5.73 2.04 26.99
N LYS A 170 6.89 1.78 26.39
CA LYS A 170 8.20 1.91 27.06
C LYS A 170 8.59 3.39 27.21
N ILE A 171 8.39 4.19 26.16
CA ILE A 171 8.55 5.64 26.19
C ILE A 171 7.17 6.26 26.36
N THR A 172 6.96 6.99 27.45
CA THR A 172 5.65 7.55 27.82
C THR A 172 5.64 9.08 27.91
N LYS A 173 6.80 9.73 27.78
CA LYS A 173 6.94 11.19 27.86
C LYS A 173 7.75 11.75 26.71
N TRP A 174 7.38 12.93 26.25
CA TRP A 174 8.08 13.62 25.17
C TRP A 174 9.51 14.05 25.52
N ASN A 175 9.81 14.33 26.79
CA ASN A 175 11.16 14.65 27.23
C ASN A 175 12.01 13.42 27.59
N ASP A 176 11.62 12.24 27.17
CA ASP A 176 12.41 11.01 27.34
C ASP A 176 13.80 11.18 26.70
N SER A 177 14.79 10.58 27.36
CA SER A 177 16.20 10.66 26.93
C SER A 177 16.44 10.11 25.53
N ALA A 178 15.70 9.10 25.09
CA ALA A 178 15.82 8.54 23.75
C ALA A 178 15.34 9.55 22.68
N ILE A 179 14.22 10.24 22.93
CA ILE A 179 13.74 11.30 22.02
C ILE A 179 14.71 12.49 22.05
N ALA A 180 15.17 12.89 23.23
CA ALA A 180 16.11 14.02 23.40
C ALA A 180 17.45 13.78 22.68
N ALA A 181 17.95 12.54 22.69
CA ALA A 181 19.18 12.16 21.99
C ALA A 181 19.09 12.33 20.47
N LEU A 182 17.92 12.10 19.88
CA LEU A 182 17.67 12.33 18.45
C LEU A 182 17.49 13.83 18.12
N ASN A 183 17.17 14.67 19.13
CA ASN A 183 16.79 16.06 18.98
C ASN A 183 17.66 17.02 19.83
N PRO A 184 19.00 17.02 19.67
CA PRO A 184 19.87 17.86 20.49
C PRO A 184 19.52 19.34 20.30
N GLY A 185 19.39 20.06 21.41
CA GLY A 185 19.07 21.49 21.45
C GLY A 185 17.57 21.82 21.33
N VAL A 186 16.68 20.82 21.14
CA VAL A 186 15.25 21.04 21.20
C VAL A 186 14.74 20.93 22.63
N SER A 187 14.01 21.95 23.10
CA SER A 187 13.35 21.93 24.42
C SER A 187 12.07 21.06 24.32
N LEU A 188 12.17 19.81 24.75
CA LEU A 188 11.05 18.87 24.80
C LEU A 188 10.23 19.06 26.08
N PRO A 189 8.89 19.14 26.02
CA PRO A 189 8.07 19.35 27.22
C PRO A 189 7.97 18.06 28.06
N ASP A 190 7.86 18.22 29.39
CA ASP A 190 7.44 17.14 30.28
C ASP A 190 5.93 16.88 30.12
N LEU A 191 5.58 16.22 29.04
CA LEU A 191 4.22 15.92 28.64
C LEU A 191 4.09 14.43 28.31
N THR A 192 2.99 13.83 28.78
CA THR A 192 2.68 12.44 28.45
C THR A 192 2.41 12.29 26.94
N ILE A 193 2.98 11.25 26.35
CA ILE A 193 2.69 10.86 24.97
C ILE A 193 1.37 10.11 24.93
N VAL A 194 0.50 10.48 23.98
CA VAL A 194 -0.76 9.79 23.68
C VAL A 194 -0.68 9.21 22.27
N PRO A 195 -0.34 7.91 22.13
CA PRO A 195 -0.33 7.28 20.83
C PRO A 195 -1.76 7.14 20.28
N LEU A 196 -1.97 7.58 19.06
CA LEU A 196 -3.19 7.33 18.32
C LEU A 196 -2.98 6.21 17.30
N HIS A 197 -3.96 5.32 17.19
CA HIS A 197 -3.96 4.28 16.18
C HIS A 197 -5.33 4.16 15.50
N ARG A 198 -5.39 3.47 14.38
CA ARG A 198 -6.64 3.25 13.65
C ARG A 198 -7.52 2.23 14.35
N ALA A 199 -8.80 2.55 14.46
CA ALA A 199 -9.83 1.63 14.95
C ALA A 199 -10.37 0.71 13.84
N ASP A 200 -10.33 1.18 12.60
CA ASP A 200 -10.74 0.48 11.40
C ASP A 200 -9.57 -0.35 10.79
N SER A 201 -9.90 -1.30 9.92
CA SER A 201 -8.89 -2.06 9.18
C SER A 201 -8.26 -1.18 8.09
N SER A 202 -7.04 -0.72 8.31
CA SER A 202 -6.41 0.38 7.60
C SER A 202 -5.10 0.00 6.93
N GLY A 203 -4.92 0.40 5.67
CA GLY A 203 -3.63 0.33 5.02
C GLY A 203 -2.58 1.22 5.67
N ASP A 204 -2.99 2.39 6.22
CA ASP A 204 -2.06 3.21 7.03
C ASP A 204 -1.49 2.42 8.23
N THR A 205 -2.28 1.55 8.87
CA THR A 205 -1.78 0.66 9.93
C THR A 205 -0.75 -0.33 9.35
N PHE A 206 -1.01 -0.90 8.17
CA PHE A 206 -0.05 -1.78 7.50
C PHE A 206 1.26 -1.05 7.18
N LEU A 207 1.22 0.16 6.63
CA LEU A 207 2.41 0.94 6.31
C LEU A 207 3.23 1.28 7.56
N PHE A 208 2.58 1.80 8.59
CA PHE A 208 3.23 2.17 9.84
C PHE A 208 3.87 0.96 10.52
N THR A 209 3.14 -0.13 10.67
CA THR A 209 3.65 -1.33 11.34
C THR A 209 4.73 -2.02 10.52
N SER A 210 4.71 -1.91 9.19
CA SER A 210 5.80 -2.36 8.32
C SER A 210 7.08 -1.57 8.56
N TYR A 211 6.98 -0.24 8.72
CA TYR A 211 8.12 0.60 9.04
C TYR A 211 8.71 0.28 10.42
N LEU A 212 7.86 0.10 11.44
CA LEU A 212 8.33 -0.32 12.76
C LEU A 212 9.10 -1.64 12.70
N ASN A 213 8.56 -2.63 11.99
CA ASN A 213 9.21 -3.93 11.82
C ASN A 213 10.53 -3.83 11.03
N ALA A 214 10.59 -3.00 9.98
CA ALA A 214 11.78 -2.82 9.17
C ALA A 214 12.93 -2.20 9.98
N GLN A 215 12.63 -1.22 10.84
CA GLN A 215 13.61 -0.50 11.64
C GLN A 215 13.97 -1.21 12.97
N ASP A 216 13.01 -1.92 13.57
CA ASP A 216 13.18 -2.61 14.86
C ASP A 216 12.40 -3.94 14.90
N SER A 217 12.88 -4.94 14.17
CA SER A 217 12.25 -6.26 14.12
C SER A 217 12.24 -7.01 15.46
N SER A 218 13.09 -6.62 16.41
CA SER A 218 13.14 -7.19 17.75
C SER A 218 12.07 -6.60 18.67
N GLY A 219 11.79 -5.32 18.53
CA GLY A 219 10.76 -4.59 19.28
C GLY A 219 9.37 -4.71 18.68
N TRP A 220 9.29 -4.82 17.36
CA TRP A 220 8.04 -4.96 16.60
C TRP A 220 8.09 -6.16 15.65
N SER A 221 7.51 -7.26 16.08
CA SER A 221 7.50 -8.52 15.32
C SER A 221 6.70 -8.41 14.02
N SER A 222 7.10 -9.17 13.00
CA SER A 222 6.35 -9.30 11.74
C SER A 222 4.92 -9.82 11.91
N SER A 223 4.62 -10.54 13.01
CA SER A 223 3.24 -10.93 13.35
C SER A 223 2.35 -9.75 13.72
N ASN A 224 2.92 -8.59 14.01
CA ASN A 224 2.22 -7.35 14.31
C ASN A 224 2.20 -6.39 13.10
N VAL A 225 2.38 -6.89 11.89
CA VAL A 225 2.27 -6.13 10.63
C VAL A 225 0.97 -6.52 9.93
N GLY A 226 0.13 -5.55 9.63
CA GLY A 226 -1.15 -5.81 8.94
C GLY A 226 -2.07 -4.61 8.91
N THR A 227 -3.16 -4.72 8.16
CA THR A 227 -4.21 -3.69 8.12
C THR A 227 -5.03 -3.65 9.41
N SER A 228 -5.04 -4.74 10.18
CA SER A 228 -5.68 -4.84 11.49
C SER A 228 -4.78 -5.69 12.39
N ILE A 229 -4.42 -5.15 13.53
CA ILE A 229 -3.54 -5.81 14.52
C ILE A 229 -4.10 -5.68 15.94
N SER A 230 -3.62 -6.53 16.83
CA SER A 230 -3.83 -6.33 18.27
C SER A 230 -2.81 -5.34 18.81
N TRP A 231 -3.21 -4.07 18.98
CA TRP A 231 -2.31 -3.04 19.50
C TRP A 231 -1.87 -3.37 20.93
N PRO A 232 -0.60 -3.08 21.26
CA PRO A 232 -0.14 -3.15 22.65
C PRO A 232 -0.99 -2.25 23.56
N ASN A 233 -1.23 -2.72 24.79
CA ASN A 233 -2.01 -1.95 25.77
C ASN A 233 -1.16 -0.79 26.34
N VAL A 234 -1.25 0.38 25.72
CA VAL A 234 -0.59 1.60 26.18
C VAL A 234 -1.62 2.48 26.90
N SER A 235 -1.31 2.87 28.14
CA SER A 235 -2.21 3.69 28.93
C SER A 235 -2.47 5.04 28.27
N GLY A 236 -3.73 5.36 28.03
CA GLY A 236 -4.16 6.61 27.40
C GLY A 236 -4.08 6.63 25.88
N ALA A 237 -3.67 5.52 25.22
CA ALA A 237 -3.77 5.42 23.78
C ALA A 237 -5.21 5.57 23.29
N LEU A 238 -5.39 6.20 22.12
CA LEU A 238 -6.69 6.44 21.52
C LEU A 238 -6.81 5.73 20.17
N ALA A 239 -8.04 5.36 19.83
CA ALA A 239 -8.35 4.72 18.56
C ALA A 239 -9.29 5.61 17.75
N GLU A 240 -8.92 5.88 16.49
CA GLU A 240 -9.66 6.79 15.61
C GLU A 240 -9.98 6.13 14.27
N THR A 241 -11.10 6.50 13.66
CA THR A 241 -11.53 5.96 12.37
C THR A 241 -11.10 6.86 11.22
N GLY A 242 -10.40 6.28 10.24
CA GLY A 242 -9.95 6.96 9.03
C GLY A 242 -8.91 8.06 9.32
N ASN A 243 -8.27 8.57 8.26
CA ASN A 243 -7.30 9.66 8.38
C ASN A 243 -7.92 10.95 8.94
N GLY A 244 -9.19 11.23 8.62
CA GLY A 244 -9.91 12.39 9.15
C GLY A 244 -10.08 12.33 10.66
N GLY A 245 -10.41 11.16 11.22
CA GLY A 245 -10.48 10.91 12.66
C GLY A 245 -9.12 11.07 13.32
N MET A 246 -8.06 10.50 12.73
CA MET A 246 -6.68 10.64 13.23
C MET A 246 -6.24 12.12 13.33
N VAL A 247 -6.56 12.95 12.32
CA VAL A 247 -6.28 14.41 12.36
C VAL A 247 -7.06 15.06 13.51
N THR A 248 -8.34 14.81 13.60
CA THR A 248 -9.23 15.45 14.60
C THR A 248 -8.85 15.04 16.02
N GLY A 249 -8.65 13.74 16.26
CA GLY A 249 -8.28 13.20 17.56
C GLY A 249 -6.92 13.72 18.02
N CYS A 250 -5.93 13.77 17.10
CA CYS A 250 -4.61 14.30 17.42
C CYS A 250 -4.65 15.81 17.71
N ALA A 251 -5.38 16.59 16.93
CA ALA A 251 -5.53 18.02 17.15
C ALA A 251 -6.18 18.34 18.51
N ALA A 252 -7.13 17.55 18.93
CA ALA A 252 -7.80 17.70 20.21
C ALA A 252 -6.95 17.26 21.42
N THR A 253 -5.89 16.45 21.20
CA THR A 253 -5.14 15.77 22.26
C THR A 253 -3.72 16.30 22.35
N LYS A 254 -3.39 17.10 23.39
CA LYS A 254 -2.02 17.53 23.65
C LYS A 254 -1.14 16.31 23.95
N GLY A 255 0.04 16.28 23.38
CA GLY A 255 0.96 15.15 23.51
C GLY A 255 0.64 13.98 22.60
N CYS A 256 -0.33 14.11 21.70
CA CYS A 256 -0.61 13.11 20.68
C CYS A 256 0.59 12.83 19.79
N ILE A 257 0.72 11.56 19.37
CA ILE A 257 1.47 11.13 18.20
C ILE A 257 0.58 10.24 17.35
N ALA A 258 0.60 10.44 16.03
CA ALA A 258 -0.29 9.75 15.09
C ALA A 258 0.40 9.51 13.75
N TYR A 259 0.11 8.39 13.10
CA TYR A 259 0.43 8.14 11.70
C TYR A 259 -0.78 8.54 10.83
N ILE A 260 -0.54 9.37 9.82
CA ILE A 260 -1.59 9.99 9.00
C ILE A 260 -1.13 9.99 7.53
N GLY A 261 -2.02 9.66 6.62
CA GLY A 261 -1.72 9.68 5.19
C GLY A 261 -1.37 11.07 4.68
N ILE A 262 -0.45 11.14 3.71
CA ILE A 262 0.07 12.42 3.19
C ILE A 262 -1.01 13.29 2.54
N SER A 263 -2.07 12.70 1.98
CA SER A 263 -3.19 13.45 1.41
C SER A 263 -3.96 14.31 2.42
N TYR A 264 -3.62 14.19 3.70
CA TYR A 264 -4.13 15.04 4.77
C TYR A 264 -3.13 16.10 5.24
N LEU A 265 -2.01 16.32 4.52
CA LEU A 265 -0.97 17.27 4.89
C LEU A 265 -1.54 18.67 5.16
N SER A 266 -2.34 19.20 4.26
CA SER A 266 -2.97 20.51 4.44
C SER A 266 -3.86 20.59 5.69
N LYS A 267 -4.55 19.51 6.04
CA LYS A 267 -5.41 19.42 7.23
C LYS A 267 -4.59 19.31 8.52
N THR A 268 -3.51 18.53 8.53
CA THR A 268 -2.60 18.44 9.69
C THR A 268 -1.91 19.77 9.97
N GLN A 269 -1.48 20.48 8.91
CA GLN A 269 -0.90 21.82 9.01
C GLN A 269 -1.92 22.85 9.53
N ALA A 270 -3.14 22.86 8.98
CA ALA A 270 -4.22 23.75 9.43
C ALA A 270 -4.61 23.48 10.89
N ALA A 271 -4.51 22.24 11.35
CA ALA A 271 -4.72 21.84 12.75
C ALA A 271 -3.53 22.19 13.68
N GLY A 272 -2.44 22.72 13.15
CA GLY A 272 -1.23 23.08 13.93
C GLY A 272 -0.42 21.91 14.44
N LEU A 273 -0.59 20.72 13.83
CA LEU A 273 0.20 19.53 14.17
C LEU A 273 1.63 19.66 13.63
N GLY A 274 2.61 19.22 14.44
CA GLY A 274 3.97 19.04 13.97
C GLY A 274 4.08 17.81 13.06
N GLN A 275 5.02 17.86 12.12
CA GLN A 275 5.37 16.73 11.26
C GLN A 275 6.78 16.27 11.58
N ALA A 276 6.97 15.00 11.87
CA ALA A 276 8.29 14.43 12.13
C ALA A 276 9.10 14.23 10.84
N VAL A 277 10.42 14.31 10.96
CA VAL A 277 11.35 13.75 10.00
C VAL A 277 11.75 12.36 10.47
N LEU A 278 11.69 11.37 9.57
CA LEU A 278 11.89 9.96 9.91
C LEU A 278 13.25 9.47 9.41
N LYS A 279 13.87 8.62 10.23
CA LYS A 279 15.08 7.92 9.84
C LYS A 279 14.75 6.86 8.80
N ASN A 280 15.48 6.87 7.68
CA ASN A 280 15.40 5.85 6.64
C ASN A 280 16.47 4.76 6.81
N GLY A 281 16.39 3.69 6.03
CA GLY A 281 17.34 2.59 6.05
C GLY A 281 18.78 3.00 5.69
N ALA A 282 18.98 4.14 5.01
CA ALA A 282 20.30 4.73 4.77
C ALA A 282 20.84 5.53 5.98
N GLY A 283 20.07 5.61 7.08
CA GLY A 283 20.45 6.33 8.30
C GLY A 283 20.21 7.84 8.25
N GLN A 284 19.54 8.36 7.24
CA GLN A 284 19.24 9.77 7.07
C GLN A 284 17.84 10.08 7.62
N TYR A 285 17.62 11.33 8.04
CA TYR A 285 16.33 11.81 8.54
C TYR A 285 15.67 12.68 7.47
N GLU A 286 14.55 12.20 6.93
CA GLU A 286 13.87 12.82 5.81
C GLU A 286 12.43 13.24 6.17
N ALA A 287 11.99 14.38 5.64
CA ALA A 287 10.59 14.80 5.66
C ALA A 287 9.84 14.22 4.45
N PRO A 288 8.52 13.96 4.55
CA PRO A 288 7.72 13.50 3.42
C PRO A 288 7.43 14.66 2.44
N THR A 289 8.36 14.90 1.54
CA THR A 289 8.24 15.86 0.43
C THR A 289 8.15 15.12 -0.90
N SER A 290 7.64 15.78 -1.93
CA SER A 290 7.61 15.21 -3.29
C SER A 290 8.98 14.65 -3.72
N ALA A 291 10.07 15.36 -3.41
CA ALA A 291 11.42 14.91 -3.76
C ALA A 291 11.85 13.65 -2.99
N THR A 292 11.61 13.58 -1.68
CA THR A 292 12.02 12.45 -0.84
C THR A 292 11.13 11.22 -1.04
N ILE A 293 9.83 11.42 -1.31
CA ILE A 293 8.91 10.35 -1.70
C ILE A 293 9.35 9.76 -3.04
N SER A 294 9.63 10.62 -4.03
CA SER A 294 10.11 10.16 -5.34
C SER A 294 11.47 9.45 -5.25
N ALA A 295 12.38 9.90 -4.37
CA ALA A 295 13.69 9.25 -4.19
C ALA A 295 13.54 7.83 -3.67
N GLU A 296 12.67 7.60 -2.67
CA GLU A 296 12.36 6.27 -2.13
C GLU A 296 11.71 5.37 -3.19
N ALA A 297 10.67 5.86 -3.85
CA ALA A 297 9.95 5.12 -4.88
C ALA A 297 10.88 4.71 -6.04
N ASN A 298 11.70 5.61 -6.54
CA ASN A 298 12.61 5.36 -7.67
C ASN A 298 13.65 4.27 -7.39
N ALA A 299 14.01 4.04 -6.13
CA ALA A 299 14.91 2.95 -5.75
C ALA A 299 14.29 1.55 -5.98
N LEU A 300 12.98 1.45 -6.03
CA LEU A 300 12.27 0.18 -6.06
C LEU A 300 11.30 -0.02 -7.23
N THR A 301 10.75 1.04 -7.83
CA THR A 301 9.73 0.91 -8.89
C THR A 301 10.17 0.07 -10.07
N GLY A 302 11.46 0.07 -10.43
CA GLY A 302 12.03 -0.81 -11.45
C GLY A 302 12.03 -2.31 -11.08
N LYS A 303 11.70 -2.65 -9.84
CA LYS A 303 11.59 -4.03 -9.32
C LYS A 303 10.14 -4.46 -9.12
N THR A 304 9.17 -3.62 -9.49
CA THR A 304 7.75 -3.94 -9.35
C THR A 304 7.43 -5.23 -10.11
N PRO A 305 6.92 -6.27 -9.44
CA PRO A 305 6.57 -7.52 -10.10
C PRO A 305 5.29 -7.37 -10.94
N ALA A 306 5.03 -8.33 -11.82
CA ALA A 306 3.89 -8.30 -12.72
C ALA A 306 2.52 -8.26 -12.02
N ASN A 307 2.42 -8.69 -10.77
CA ASN A 307 1.23 -8.62 -9.93
C ASN A 307 1.21 -7.37 -9.03
N GLU A 308 2.17 -6.46 -9.21
CA GLU A 308 2.32 -5.18 -8.52
C GLU A 308 2.41 -5.24 -6.99
N THR A 309 2.70 -6.41 -6.39
CA THR A 309 2.92 -6.55 -4.95
C THR A 309 4.33 -6.08 -4.59
N LEU A 310 4.48 -4.82 -4.26
CA LEU A 310 5.76 -4.22 -3.90
C LEU A 310 5.63 -3.42 -2.60
N SER A 311 6.47 -3.75 -1.61
CA SER A 311 6.69 -2.87 -0.47
C SER A 311 7.77 -1.85 -0.80
N MET A 312 7.47 -0.56 -0.64
CA MET A 312 8.42 0.54 -0.75
C MET A 312 8.79 1.12 0.62
N ILE A 313 8.49 0.37 1.69
CA ILE A 313 8.81 0.78 3.05
C ILE A 313 10.31 0.58 3.29
N ASP A 314 10.97 1.67 3.66
CA ASP A 314 12.36 1.67 4.13
C ASP A 314 13.36 1.01 3.16
N ALA A 315 13.27 1.40 1.89
CA ALA A 315 14.02 0.80 0.77
C ALA A 315 15.53 1.04 0.81
N ASN A 316 16.07 1.66 1.87
CA ASN A 316 17.47 2.05 2.00
C ASN A 316 17.92 3.05 0.90
N ALA A 317 17.01 3.89 0.43
CA ALA A 317 17.29 4.90 -0.57
C ALA A 317 17.93 6.14 0.08
N SER A 318 19.06 6.59 -0.50
CA SER A 318 19.67 7.86 -0.05
C SER A 318 18.72 9.03 -0.37
N GLY A 319 18.39 9.84 0.63
CA GLY A 319 17.45 10.96 0.53
C GLY A 319 15.99 10.53 0.38
N GLY A 320 15.68 9.24 0.54
CA GLY A 320 14.31 8.72 0.46
C GLY A 320 13.56 8.84 1.78
N TYR A 321 12.26 9.19 1.72
CA TYR A 321 11.37 9.14 2.88
C TYR A 321 10.90 7.69 3.12
N PRO A 322 10.97 7.15 4.36
CA PRO A 322 10.89 5.70 4.53
C PRO A 322 9.50 5.07 4.47
N ILE A 323 8.41 5.85 4.51
CA ILE A 323 7.04 5.31 4.46
C ILE A 323 6.36 5.77 3.18
N VAL A 324 6.66 5.05 2.10
CA VAL A 324 6.13 5.26 0.75
C VAL A 324 5.44 3.99 0.29
N ASN A 325 4.38 4.11 -0.49
CA ASN A 325 3.61 2.97 -1.02
C ASN A 325 2.98 3.29 -2.37
N TYR A 326 2.54 2.24 -3.08
CA TYR A 326 1.51 2.39 -4.09
C TYR A 326 0.13 2.46 -3.43
N GLU A 327 -0.71 3.33 -3.97
CA GLU A 327 -2.15 3.22 -3.80
C GLU A 327 -2.69 2.22 -4.82
N TYR A 328 -3.58 1.35 -4.39
CA TYR A 328 -4.09 0.26 -5.21
C TYR A 328 -5.59 0.32 -5.42
N ALA A 329 -6.02 -0.02 -6.64
CA ALA A 329 -7.32 -0.61 -6.87
C ALA A 329 -7.21 -2.13 -6.73
N ILE A 330 -8.05 -2.71 -5.88
CA ILE A 330 -8.22 -4.14 -5.69
C ILE A 330 -9.48 -4.56 -6.43
N VAL A 331 -9.32 -5.35 -7.51
CA VAL A 331 -10.43 -5.62 -8.44
C VAL A 331 -10.46 -7.10 -8.82
N SER A 332 -11.67 -7.65 -8.91
CA SER A 332 -11.83 -9.01 -9.45
C SER A 332 -11.67 -9.01 -10.98
N LYS A 333 -10.93 -10.00 -11.49
CA LYS A 333 -10.89 -10.28 -12.93
C LYS A 333 -12.27 -10.65 -13.50
N LYS A 334 -13.17 -11.17 -12.67
CA LYS A 334 -14.51 -11.58 -13.04
C LYS A 334 -15.52 -10.55 -12.51
N GLN A 335 -16.11 -9.81 -13.42
CA GLN A 335 -17.19 -8.87 -13.11
C GLN A 335 -18.56 -9.49 -13.38
N MET A 336 -19.60 -8.90 -12.79
CA MET A 336 -20.98 -9.42 -12.92
C MET A 336 -21.48 -9.43 -14.36
N ASN A 337 -21.03 -8.50 -15.19
CA ASN A 337 -21.39 -8.40 -16.61
C ASN A 337 -20.30 -7.66 -17.40
N GLY A 338 -20.40 -7.73 -18.73
CA GLY A 338 -19.42 -7.12 -19.64
C GLY A 338 -19.41 -5.60 -19.63
N ILE A 339 -20.55 -4.95 -19.30
CA ILE A 339 -20.67 -3.49 -19.23
C ILE A 339 -19.88 -2.99 -18.01
N ALA A 340 -20.12 -3.57 -16.85
CA ALA A 340 -19.35 -3.24 -15.63
C ALA A 340 -17.85 -3.47 -15.84
N ALA A 341 -17.46 -4.57 -16.49
CA ALA A 341 -16.05 -4.85 -16.82
C ALA A 341 -15.45 -3.78 -17.73
N GLU A 342 -16.20 -3.32 -18.76
CA GLU A 342 -15.75 -2.26 -19.67
C GLU A 342 -15.60 -0.92 -18.94
N ASP A 343 -16.57 -0.54 -18.14
CA ASP A 343 -16.58 0.75 -17.41
C ASP A 343 -15.49 0.81 -16.34
N ILE A 344 -15.25 -0.29 -15.61
CA ILE A 344 -14.14 -0.39 -14.64
C ILE A 344 -12.80 -0.26 -15.36
N ARG A 345 -12.59 -0.98 -16.48
CA ARG A 345 -11.36 -0.87 -17.27
C ARG A 345 -11.14 0.56 -17.79
N ALA A 346 -12.20 1.20 -18.31
CA ALA A 346 -12.11 2.56 -18.82
C ALA A 346 -11.75 3.56 -17.72
N PHE A 347 -12.35 3.44 -16.56
CA PHE A 347 -12.06 4.32 -15.42
C PHE A 347 -10.65 4.11 -14.88
N LEU A 348 -10.22 2.87 -14.64
CA LEU A 348 -8.88 2.58 -14.15
C LEU A 348 -7.81 2.97 -15.16
N TYR A 349 -8.04 2.73 -16.46
CA TYR A 349 -7.15 3.21 -17.52
C TYR A 349 -7.02 4.75 -17.47
N TRP A 350 -8.13 5.47 -17.31
CA TRP A 350 -8.12 6.92 -17.18
C TRP A 350 -7.31 7.36 -15.94
N CYS A 351 -7.46 6.68 -14.79
CA CYS A 351 -6.71 6.98 -13.57
C CYS A 351 -5.20 6.84 -13.76
N VAL A 352 -4.73 5.76 -14.39
CA VAL A 352 -3.29 5.50 -14.60
C VAL A 352 -2.68 6.25 -15.79
N HIS A 353 -3.50 6.98 -16.57
CA HIS A 353 -3.05 7.84 -17.69
C HIS A 353 -3.38 9.32 -17.44
N THR A 354 -4.60 9.72 -17.74
CA THR A 354 -5.04 11.13 -17.57
C THR A 354 -4.97 11.58 -16.11
N GLY A 355 -5.34 10.70 -15.20
CA GLY A 355 -5.32 10.91 -13.74
C GLY A 355 -3.93 11.13 -13.16
N GLN A 356 -2.85 10.80 -13.91
CA GLN A 356 -1.46 11.00 -13.47
C GLN A 356 -0.98 12.46 -13.55
N SER A 357 -1.82 13.40 -14.01
CA SER A 357 -1.45 14.82 -14.06
C SER A 357 -1.23 15.38 -12.66
N GLY A 358 0.02 15.77 -12.34
CA GLY A 358 0.39 16.38 -11.06
C GLY A 358 -0.47 17.61 -10.80
N THR A 359 -0.37 18.62 -11.68
CA THR A 359 -1.03 19.93 -11.51
C THR A 359 -2.56 19.87 -11.45
N ASN A 360 -3.18 18.86 -12.07
CA ASN A 360 -4.64 18.75 -12.08
C ASN A 360 -5.18 17.89 -10.92
N TYR A 361 -4.40 16.89 -10.46
CA TYR A 361 -4.92 15.89 -9.53
C TYR A 361 -3.96 15.56 -8.38
N LEU A 362 -2.74 15.09 -8.67
CA LEU A 362 -1.85 14.49 -7.68
C LEU A 362 -1.28 15.50 -6.69
N ASP A 363 -0.90 16.70 -7.17
CA ASP A 363 -0.28 17.75 -6.32
C ASP A 363 -1.22 18.23 -5.21
N ALA A 364 -2.54 18.17 -5.44
CA ALA A 364 -3.54 18.59 -4.45
C ALA A 364 -3.60 17.66 -3.21
N VAL A 365 -3.03 16.47 -3.33
CA VAL A 365 -3.01 15.44 -2.28
C VAL A 365 -1.58 14.96 -1.96
N ASP A 366 -0.58 15.67 -2.46
CA ASP A 366 0.86 15.38 -2.26
C ASP A 366 1.30 13.99 -2.76
N PHE A 367 0.60 13.44 -3.78
CA PHE A 367 0.95 12.16 -4.40
C PHE A 367 1.92 12.34 -5.57
N GLN A 368 2.59 11.25 -5.96
CA GLN A 368 3.51 11.23 -7.09
C GLN A 368 2.96 10.31 -8.19
N PRO A 369 3.22 10.63 -9.47
CA PRO A 369 2.78 9.83 -10.59
C PRO A 369 3.52 8.49 -10.64
N LEU A 370 2.86 7.50 -11.22
CA LEU A 370 3.48 6.20 -11.53
C LEU A 370 4.54 6.38 -12.63
N PRO A 371 5.72 5.73 -12.52
CA PRO A 371 6.63 5.61 -13.65
C PRO A 371 5.99 4.84 -14.82
N SER A 372 6.37 5.16 -16.05
CA SER A 372 5.80 4.53 -17.25
C SER A 372 5.90 3.00 -17.26
N SER A 373 6.97 2.44 -16.67
CA SER A 373 7.10 0.99 -16.51
C SER A 373 6.02 0.37 -15.62
N VAL A 374 5.60 1.09 -14.57
CA VAL A 374 4.52 0.65 -13.67
C VAL A 374 3.16 0.87 -14.33
N VAL A 375 2.95 2.00 -15.02
CA VAL A 375 1.73 2.21 -15.83
C VAL A 375 1.51 1.05 -16.80
N THR A 376 2.58 0.55 -17.46
CA THR A 376 2.48 -0.64 -18.33
C THR A 376 2.05 -1.90 -17.56
N LEU A 377 2.51 -2.09 -16.33
CA LEU A 377 2.07 -3.21 -15.50
C LEU A 377 0.60 -3.06 -15.10
N SER A 378 0.19 -1.87 -14.68
CA SER A 378 -1.20 -1.57 -14.35
C SER A 378 -2.13 -1.78 -15.55
N ASP A 379 -1.73 -1.36 -16.76
CA ASP A 379 -2.47 -1.64 -18.00
C ASP A 379 -2.65 -3.14 -18.25
N ASN A 380 -1.58 -3.94 -18.00
CA ASN A 380 -1.66 -5.40 -18.12
C ASN A 380 -2.61 -6.03 -17.09
N GLN A 381 -2.68 -5.48 -15.87
CA GLN A 381 -3.63 -5.93 -14.85
C GLN A 381 -5.06 -5.53 -15.23
N ILE A 382 -5.28 -4.29 -15.66
CA ILE A 382 -6.57 -3.78 -16.13
C ILE A 382 -7.11 -4.64 -17.29
N ALA A 383 -6.24 -5.05 -18.22
CA ALA A 383 -6.63 -5.88 -19.37
C ALA A 383 -7.20 -7.26 -18.99
N LYS A 384 -6.91 -7.76 -17.79
CA LYS A 384 -7.43 -9.05 -17.30
C LYS A 384 -8.87 -8.98 -16.79
N ILE A 385 -9.41 -7.77 -16.57
CA ILE A 385 -10.79 -7.58 -16.07
C ILE A 385 -11.77 -7.93 -17.19
N GLY A 386 -12.67 -8.89 -16.94
CA GLY A 386 -13.66 -9.37 -17.88
C GLY A 386 -14.97 -9.77 -17.19
N ALA A 387 -15.93 -10.29 -17.95
CA ALA A 387 -17.19 -10.84 -17.42
C ALA A 387 -17.03 -12.31 -17.01
#